data_76e9c8d1da8930690293336c3eede384
#
_entry.id   76e9c8d1da8930690293336c3eede384
#
_cell.length_a   1.000
_cell.length_b   1.000
_cell.length_c   1.000
_cell.angle_alpha   90.00
_cell.angle_beta   90.00
_cell.angle_gamma   90.00
#
_symmetry.space_group_name_H-M   'P 1'
#
loop_
_entity.id
_entity.type
_entity.pdbx_description
1 polymer ?
#
loop_
_entity_poly.entity_id
_entity_poly.type
_entity_poly.pdbx_seq_one_letter_code
_entity_poly.pdbx_strand_id
1 'polypeptide(L)'
;MSEPVLSWKRQDAQDAVETLETFDKHGLPAFVRGVDAEALYFFLALFRTGTLPRAAEQLGISLSSANRMLAKLRTYWDDPLFVRSGFLMQPTTAAKRRYDKVLSFMHVLEDLRRDDELDPRTLSRTVRTACYDNAFALCIASIFADFTGRMPHVRLRAMQADEHLFDYLREDLLDLVFFARQGLHPDVHSVALLTTPYVCLVRRGHPLSERAAALGPLEREDLEAFPQVLINAQPDRYRAPNSPGNGWFNPKNPDRIALVTPFFLAASLCLEETDCYAIVPKATAELALDPRRTAMLQLSDAAPKLTVRLGWHERTHADPGSQLIRAQLLALIQKRFGRPAGE
;
A
#
# COMPACT_ATOMS: atom_id res chain seq x y z
N MET A 1 -26.75 7.14 -0.52
CA MET A 1 -26.80 5.79 0.08
C MET A 1 -25.51 5.09 -0.25
N SER A 2 -24.48 5.25 0.60
CA SER A 2 -23.09 4.83 0.30
C SER A 2 -22.51 4.04 1.49
N GLU A 3 -23.11 2.89 1.85
CA GLU A 3 -22.65 2.11 3.00
C GLU A 3 -22.06 0.70 2.77
N PRO A 4 -21.86 0.14 1.57
CA PRO A 4 -21.32 -1.21 1.51
C PRO A 4 -19.77 -1.30 1.49
N VAL A 5 -19.04 -0.21 1.24
CA VAL A 5 -17.58 -0.27 1.03
C VAL A 5 -16.77 -0.25 2.34
N LEU A 6 -17.38 0.10 3.45
CA LEU A 6 -16.68 0.33 4.74
C LEU A 6 -16.94 -0.74 5.83
N SER A 7 -17.73 -1.78 5.55
CA SER A 7 -18.14 -2.75 6.57
C SER A 7 -16.99 -3.59 7.15
N TRP A 8 -15.91 -3.79 6.41
CA TRP A 8 -14.77 -4.59 6.84
C TRP A 8 -13.82 -3.87 7.83
N LYS A 9 -13.74 -2.52 7.82
CA LYS A 9 -12.97 -1.77 8.82
C LYS A 9 -13.58 -1.80 10.22
N ARG A 10 -14.91 -1.90 10.29
CA ARG A 10 -15.60 -1.96 11.57
C ARG A 10 -15.32 -3.26 12.33
N GLN A 11 -15.09 -4.36 11.62
CA GLN A 11 -14.84 -5.66 12.24
C GLN A 11 -13.43 -5.71 12.87
N ASP A 12 -12.38 -5.35 12.09
CA ASP A 12 -10.98 -5.37 12.60
C ASP A 12 -10.75 -4.30 13.70
N ALA A 13 -11.45 -3.16 13.62
CA ALA A 13 -11.41 -2.13 14.65
C ALA A 13 -12.26 -2.50 15.87
N GLN A 14 -13.36 -3.22 15.72
CA GLN A 14 -14.18 -3.71 16.81
C GLN A 14 -13.46 -4.80 17.61
N ASP A 15 -12.78 -5.74 16.96
CA ASP A 15 -11.99 -6.77 17.64
C ASP A 15 -10.79 -6.16 18.41
N ALA A 16 -10.19 -5.08 17.90
CA ALA A 16 -9.15 -4.33 18.61
C ALA A 16 -9.73 -3.50 19.77
N VAL A 17 -10.91 -2.90 19.60
CA VAL A 17 -11.60 -2.12 20.64
C VAL A 17 -12.15 -3.02 21.74
N GLU A 18 -12.68 -4.20 21.41
CA GLU A 18 -13.14 -5.18 22.40
C GLU A 18 -12.00 -5.70 23.28
N THR A 19 -10.78 -5.80 22.73
CA THR A 19 -9.55 -6.08 23.50
C THR A 19 -9.15 -4.89 24.39
N LEU A 20 -9.42 -3.64 23.97
CA LEU A 20 -9.12 -2.42 24.73
C LEU A 20 -10.24 -2.03 25.72
N GLU A 21 -11.49 -2.44 25.50
CA GLU A 21 -12.61 -2.18 26.43
C GLU A 21 -12.51 -2.95 27.74
N THR A 22 -11.64 -3.97 27.83
CA THR A 22 -11.22 -4.57 29.10
C THR A 22 -10.26 -3.67 29.90
N PHE A 23 -9.76 -2.57 29.33
CA PHE A 23 -9.02 -1.53 30.07
C PHE A 23 -10.03 -0.54 30.65
N ASP A 24 -10.30 -0.74 31.90
CA ASP A 24 -11.28 -0.06 32.75
C ASP A 24 -11.40 1.45 32.49
N LYS A 25 -12.64 1.95 32.49
CA LYS A 25 -13.02 3.38 32.41
C LYS A 25 -12.37 4.28 33.49
N HIS A 26 -11.60 3.72 34.41
CA HIS A 26 -10.96 4.39 35.56
C HIS A 26 -9.44 4.52 35.46
N GLY A 27 -8.85 4.42 34.28
CA GLY A 27 -7.40 4.61 34.04
C GLY A 27 -6.60 3.31 34.01
N LEU A 28 -5.24 3.39 34.06
CA LEU A 28 -4.35 2.23 33.95
C LEU A 28 -4.70 1.14 34.97
N PRO A 29 -4.82 -0.13 34.55
CA PRO A 29 -5.06 -1.27 35.45
C PRO A 29 -4.03 -1.36 36.57
N ALA A 30 -4.46 -1.84 37.73
CA ALA A 30 -3.62 -1.92 38.92
C ALA A 30 -2.33 -2.73 38.68
N PHE A 31 -2.36 -3.74 37.78
CA PHE A 31 -1.18 -4.54 37.43
C PHE A 31 -0.18 -3.79 36.55
N VAL A 32 -0.57 -2.70 35.87
CA VAL A 32 0.32 -1.83 35.09
C VAL A 32 0.94 -0.76 35.99
N ARG A 33 0.22 -0.36 37.05
CA ARG A 33 0.71 0.63 38.00
C ARG A 33 1.70 0.00 38.97
N GLY A 34 2.86 0.60 39.10
CA GLY A 34 3.80 0.23 40.16
C GLY A 34 5.00 -0.60 39.74
N VAL A 35 5.05 -1.14 38.53
CA VAL A 35 6.24 -1.81 37.98
C VAL A 35 6.54 -1.27 36.61
N ASP A 36 7.82 -0.91 36.38
CA ASP A 36 8.36 -0.50 35.10
C ASP A 36 9.33 -1.56 34.56
N ALA A 37 9.65 -1.47 33.28
CA ALA A 37 10.56 -2.41 32.61
C ALA A 37 11.96 -2.43 33.24
N GLU A 38 12.44 -1.30 33.76
CA GLU A 38 13.72 -1.19 34.42
C GLU A 38 13.74 -2.02 35.72
N ALA A 39 12.69 -1.94 36.54
CA ALA A 39 12.56 -2.76 37.76
C ALA A 39 12.46 -4.26 37.44
N LEU A 40 11.79 -4.65 36.36
CA LEU A 40 11.73 -6.04 35.91
C LEU A 40 13.11 -6.53 35.44
N TYR A 41 13.84 -5.71 34.71
CA TYR A 41 15.20 -6.05 34.27
C TYR A 41 16.15 -6.16 35.48
N PHE A 42 16.03 -5.26 36.45
CA PHE A 42 16.76 -5.34 37.73
C PHE A 42 16.47 -6.65 38.47
N PHE A 43 15.20 -7.11 38.52
CA PHE A 43 14.86 -8.40 39.12
C PHE A 43 15.61 -9.57 38.48
N LEU A 44 15.67 -9.60 37.13
CA LEU A 44 16.45 -10.62 36.40
C LEU A 44 17.96 -10.53 36.68
N ALA A 45 18.50 -9.32 36.73
CA ALA A 45 19.90 -9.09 37.05
C ALA A 45 20.24 -9.57 38.46
N LEU A 46 19.43 -9.25 39.47
CA LEU A 46 19.62 -9.70 40.84
C LEU A 46 19.50 -11.22 40.96
N PHE A 47 18.55 -11.82 40.26
CA PHE A 47 18.37 -13.28 40.23
C PHE A 47 19.62 -13.99 39.67
N ARG A 48 20.27 -13.42 38.66
CA ARG A 48 21.46 -13.97 38.00
C ARG A 48 22.76 -13.71 38.76
N THR A 49 22.90 -12.50 39.32
CA THR A 49 24.13 -12.09 40.02
C THR A 49 24.20 -12.51 41.48
N GLY A 50 23.04 -12.77 42.10
CA GLY A 50 22.89 -13.16 43.48
C GLY A 50 23.27 -12.12 44.51
N THR A 51 23.64 -10.89 44.10
CA THR A 51 23.98 -9.78 45.03
C THR A 51 23.51 -8.42 44.53
N LEU A 52 23.04 -7.57 45.46
CA LEU A 52 22.60 -6.21 45.12
C LEU A 52 23.70 -5.33 44.49
N PRO A 53 24.96 -5.33 45.01
CA PRO A 53 26.02 -4.53 44.38
C PRO A 53 26.27 -4.93 42.92
N ARG A 54 26.36 -6.22 42.61
CA ARG A 54 26.59 -6.69 41.24
C ARG A 54 25.42 -6.42 40.30
N ALA A 55 24.20 -6.55 40.80
CA ALA A 55 23.01 -6.20 40.01
C ALA A 55 22.97 -4.68 39.72
N ALA A 56 23.30 -3.84 40.70
CA ALA A 56 23.40 -2.39 40.52
C ALA A 56 24.49 -2.00 39.52
N GLU A 57 25.67 -2.60 39.62
CA GLU A 57 26.81 -2.39 38.69
C GLU A 57 26.42 -2.78 37.25
N GLN A 58 25.75 -3.95 37.07
CA GLN A 58 25.31 -4.40 35.75
C GLN A 58 24.33 -3.42 35.07
N LEU A 59 23.50 -2.74 35.86
CA LEU A 59 22.55 -1.75 35.35
C LEU A 59 23.11 -0.30 35.31
N GLY A 60 24.30 -0.08 35.82
CA GLY A 60 24.88 1.29 35.95
C GLY A 60 24.11 2.18 36.92
N ILE A 61 23.47 1.62 37.94
CA ILE A 61 22.67 2.34 38.95
C ILE A 61 23.33 2.33 40.33
N SER A 62 22.95 3.29 41.16
CA SER A 62 23.42 3.32 42.55
C SER A 62 22.83 2.17 43.40
N LEU A 63 23.53 1.72 44.42
CA LEU A 63 23.02 0.74 45.39
C LEU A 63 21.74 1.20 46.07
N SER A 64 21.58 2.50 46.31
CA SER A 64 20.36 3.12 46.84
C SER A 64 19.18 2.93 45.86
N SER A 65 19.41 3.15 44.57
CA SER A 65 18.40 2.90 43.51
C SER A 65 18.02 1.43 43.43
N ALA A 66 18.99 0.52 43.46
CA ALA A 66 18.77 -0.93 43.49
C ALA A 66 17.90 -1.38 44.67
N ASN A 67 18.17 -0.82 45.88
CA ASN A 67 17.36 -1.09 47.06
C ASN A 67 15.90 -0.57 46.91
N ARG A 68 15.71 0.61 46.31
CA ARG A 68 14.36 1.16 46.06
C ARG A 68 13.59 0.29 45.06
N MET A 69 14.27 -0.18 43.98
CA MET A 69 13.65 -1.08 43.00
C MET A 69 13.25 -2.41 43.65
N LEU A 70 14.11 -2.99 44.48
CA LEU A 70 13.76 -4.21 45.21
C LEU A 70 12.58 -4.00 46.16
N ALA A 71 12.53 -2.90 46.90
CA ALA A 71 11.41 -2.57 47.78
C ALA A 71 10.11 -2.39 46.97
N LYS A 72 10.16 -1.70 45.82
CA LYS A 72 9.03 -1.53 44.93
C LYS A 72 8.47 -2.87 44.43
N LEU A 73 9.34 -3.77 43.96
CA LEU A 73 8.97 -5.10 43.52
C LEU A 73 8.38 -5.98 44.60
N ARG A 74 8.91 -5.89 45.84
CA ARG A 74 8.38 -6.60 47.02
C ARG A 74 6.95 -6.16 47.35
N THR A 75 6.71 -4.85 47.33
CA THR A 75 5.36 -4.29 47.53
C THR A 75 4.40 -4.73 46.42
N TYR A 76 4.87 -4.67 45.17
CA TYR A 76 4.06 -5.01 44.00
C TYR A 76 3.64 -6.50 43.96
N TRP A 77 4.53 -7.40 44.35
CA TRP A 77 4.27 -8.84 44.33
C TRP A 77 3.87 -9.44 45.70
N ASP A 78 3.81 -8.61 46.72
CA ASP A 78 3.55 -9.01 48.11
C ASP A 78 4.41 -10.22 48.52
N ASP A 79 5.71 -10.17 48.22
CA ASP A 79 6.67 -11.24 48.47
C ASP A 79 8.07 -10.68 48.71
N PRO A 80 8.87 -11.23 49.65
CA PRO A 80 10.24 -10.80 49.88
C PRO A 80 11.15 -10.95 48.64
N LEU A 81 10.79 -11.76 47.68
CA LEU A 81 11.48 -12.11 46.42
C LEU A 81 12.89 -12.66 46.62
N PHE A 82 13.67 -12.05 47.42
CA PHE A 82 15.01 -12.49 47.80
C PHE A 82 15.23 -12.35 49.30
N VAL A 83 15.74 -13.43 49.91
CA VAL A 83 16.12 -13.47 51.32
C VAL A 83 17.65 -13.54 51.44
N ARG A 84 18.20 -12.86 52.43
CA ARG A 84 19.64 -12.85 52.64
C ARG A 84 20.13 -14.17 53.24
N SER A 85 21.13 -14.77 52.61
CA SER A 85 21.81 -15.94 53.11
C SER A 85 23.33 -15.69 53.00
N GLY A 86 23.92 -15.27 54.12
CA GLY A 86 25.30 -14.79 54.16
C GLY A 86 25.48 -13.52 53.27
N PHE A 87 26.36 -13.65 52.26
CA PHE A 87 26.63 -12.57 51.31
C PHE A 87 25.73 -12.60 50.08
N LEU A 88 24.89 -13.63 49.94
CA LEU A 88 24.03 -13.84 48.76
C LEU A 88 22.58 -13.52 49.05
N MET A 89 21.89 -13.12 48.00
CA MET A 89 20.45 -12.95 47.93
C MET A 89 19.83 -14.19 47.29
N GLN A 90 19.21 -15.06 48.11
CA GLN A 90 18.58 -16.29 47.66
C GLN A 90 17.14 -16.01 47.19
N PRO A 91 16.74 -16.39 45.97
CA PRO A 91 15.39 -16.20 45.47
C PRO A 91 14.37 -17.05 46.20
N THR A 92 13.21 -16.47 46.56
CA THR A 92 12.06 -17.21 47.09
C THR A 92 11.46 -18.12 46.03
N THR A 93 10.60 -19.07 46.43
CA THR A 93 9.83 -19.90 45.53
C THR A 93 8.96 -19.04 44.59
N ALA A 94 8.42 -17.94 45.10
CA ALA A 94 7.63 -16.99 44.30
C ALA A 94 8.49 -16.27 43.27
N ALA A 95 9.69 -15.84 43.62
CA ALA A 95 10.64 -15.26 42.67
C ALA A 95 11.02 -16.23 41.56
N LYS A 96 11.30 -17.51 41.90
CA LYS A 96 11.61 -18.54 40.90
C LYS A 96 10.49 -18.73 39.89
N ARG A 97 9.23 -18.82 40.35
CA ARG A 97 8.06 -18.94 39.43
C ARG A 97 7.86 -17.72 38.52
N ARG A 98 8.27 -16.54 38.95
CA ARG A 98 8.14 -15.30 38.17
C ARG A 98 9.29 -15.10 37.18
N TYR A 99 10.44 -15.67 37.43
CA TYR A 99 11.65 -15.48 36.63
C TYR A 99 11.42 -15.72 35.13
N ASP A 100 10.88 -16.89 34.77
CA ASP A 100 10.63 -17.26 33.36
C ASP A 100 9.60 -16.34 32.70
N LYS A 101 8.56 -15.93 33.45
CA LYS A 101 7.54 -15.02 32.94
C LYS A 101 8.09 -13.62 32.67
N VAL A 102 8.91 -13.11 33.60
CA VAL A 102 9.57 -11.80 33.44
C VAL A 102 10.56 -11.84 32.29
N LEU A 103 11.34 -12.93 32.17
CA LEU A 103 12.27 -13.11 31.06
C LEU A 103 11.53 -13.13 29.71
N SER A 104 10.43 -13.87 29.60
CA SER A 104 9.61 -13.91 28.38
C SER A 104 9.03 -12.54 28.05
N PHE A 105 8.56 -11.79 29.04
CA PHE A 105 8.07 -10.42 28.83
C PHE A 105 9.19 -9.49 28.32
N MET A 106 10.40 -9.60 28.87
CA MET A 106 11.52 -8.80 28.40
C MET A 106 11.94 -9.13 26.95
N HIS A 107 11.84 -10.41 26.55
CA HIS A 107 12.04 -10.79 25.15
C HIS A 107 10.98 -10.17 24.24
N VAL A 108 9.69 -10.22 24.62
CA VAL A 108 8.63 -9.56 23.85
C VAL A 108 8.88 -8.04 23.74
N LEU A 109 9.34 -7.41 24.83
CA LEU A 109 9.67 -5.98 24.81
C LEU A 109 10.89 -5.68 23.91
N GLU A 110 11.86 -6.57 23.88
CA GLU A 110 13.01 -6.48 22.95
C GLU A 110 12.58 -6.67 21.51
N ASP A 111 11.70 -7.63 21.23
CA ASP A 111 11.14 -7.88 19.89
C ASP A 111 10.33 -6.69 19.36
N LEU A 112 9.60 -5.96 20.23
CA LEU A 112 8.93 -4.70 19.85
C LEU A 112 9.89 -3.61 19.34
N ARG A 113 11.17 -3.67 19.71
CA ARG A 113 12.21 -2.72 19.28
C ARG A 113 12.95 -3.18 18.04
N ARG A 114 12.92 -4.48 17.73
CA ARG A 114 13.59 -5.02 16.55
C ARG A 114 12.70 -4.76 15.34
N ASP A 115 13.19 -3.96 14.40
CA ASP A 115 12.75 -4.05 13.02
C ASP A 115 13.33 -5.36 12.46
N ASP A 116 12.56 -6.44 12.53
CA ASP A 116 12.95 -7.73 11.94
C ASP A 116 13.24 -7.51 10.46
N GLU A 117 14.33 -8.10 9.95
CA GLU A 117 14.52 -8.26 8.50
C GLU A 117 13.31 -9.03 7.96
N LEU A 118 12.37 -8.29 7.37
CA LEU A 118 11.13 -8.88 6.87
C LEU A 118 11.43 -9.77 5.67
N ASP A 119 11.21 -11.06 5.83
CA ASP A 119 11.26 -12.00 4.71
C ASP A 119 9.97 -11.87 3.88
N PRO A 120 10.08 -11.56 2.57
CA PRO A 120 8.92 -11.53 1.67
C PRO A 120 8.06 -12.79 1.72
N ARG A 121 8.65 -13.94 2.02
CA ARG A 121 7.96 -15.24 2.05
C ARG A 121 7.11 -15.46 3.28
N THR A 122 7.43 -14.79 4.39
CA THR A 122 6.73 -14.95 5.67
C THR A 122 5.83 -13.75 5.99
N LEU A 123 6.03 -12.61 5.32
CA LEU A 123 5.22 -11.42 5.54
C LEU A 123 3.74 -11.69 5.23
N SER A 124 2.90 -11.68 6.27
CA SER A 124 1.45 -11.85 6.16
C SER A 124 0.75 -10.50 6.31
N ARG A 125 0.14 -10.01 5.23
CA ARG A 125 -0.53 -8.70 5.21
C ARG A 125 -1.61 -8.64 4.13
N THR A 126 -2.68 -7.91 4.39
CA THR A 126 -3.63 -7.51 3.35
C THR A 126 -3.30 -6.08 2.92
N VAL A 127 -3.09 -5.89 1.61
CA VAL A 127 -2.83 -4.59 0.98
C VAL A 127 -4.07 -4.15 0.23
N ARG A 128 -4.63 -3.03 0.63
CA ARG A 128 -5.81 -2.40 0.03
C ARG A 128 -5.33 -1.44 -1.05
N THR A 129 -5.81 -1.62 -2.26
CA THR A 129 -5.39 -0.77 -3.39
C THR A 129 -6.57 -0.35 -4.23
N ALA A 130 -6.43 0.78 -4.91
CA ALA A 130 -7.39 1.22 -5.91
C ALA A 130 -6.69 1.64 -7.20
N CYS A 131 -7.31 1.32 -8.33
CA CYS A 131 -6.82 1.63 -9.66
C CYS A 131 -7.95 1.58 -10.69
N TYR A 132 -7.70 2.15 -11.85
CA TYR A 132 -8.53 1.89 -13.03
C TYR A 132 -8.21 0.53 -13.64
N ASP A 133 -9.13 -0.03 -14.43
CA ASP A 133 -9.01 -1.38 -15.02
C ASP A 133 -7.74 -1.58 -15.83
N ASN A 134 -7.29 -0.57 -16.58
CA ASN A 134 -6.03 -0.62 -17.33
C ASN A 134 -4.80 -0.66 -16.42
N ALA A 135 -4.78 0.13 -15.34
CA ALA A 135 -3.70 0.11 -14.38
C ALA A 135 -3.68 -1.22 -13.61
N PHE A 136 -4.86 -1.78 -13.28
CA PHE A 136 -4.97 -3.13 -12.73
C PHE A 136 -4.32 -4.17 -13.64
N ALA A 137 -4.69 -4.16 -14.93
CA ALA A 137 -4.14 -5.11 -15.89
C ALA A 137 -2.62 -4.98 -16.05
N LEU A 138 -2.12 -3.73 -16.15
CA LEU A 138 -0.71 -3.45 -16.36
C LEU A 138 0.14 -3.69 -15.09
N CYS A 139 -0.32 -3.24 -13.92
CA CYS A 139 0.52 -3.15 -12.74
C CYS A 139 0.26 -4.27 -11.71
N ILE A 140 -0.87 -4.97 -11.80
CA ILE A 140 -1.22 -6.05 -10.88
C ILE A 140 -1.35 -7.37 -11.64
N ALA A 141 -2.29 -7.49 -12.57
CA ALA A 141 -2.57 -8.76 -13.23
C ALA A 141 -1.36 -9.29 -14.01
N SER A 142 -0.60 -8.42 -14.69
CA SER A 142 0.54 -8.80 -15.51
C SER A 142 1.74 -9.37 -14.72
N ILE A 143 1.81 -9.10 -13.43
CA ILE A 143 2.88 -9.56 -12.53
C ILE A 143 2.37 -10.48 -11.42
N PHE A 144 1.07 -10.79 -11.39
CA PHE A 144 0.41 -11.43 -10.25
C PHE A 144 1.01 -12.79 -9.89
N ALA A 145 1.34 -13.62 -10.88
CA ALA A 145 1.96 -14.92 -10.65
C ALA A 145 3.35 -14.79 -10.00
N ASP A 146 4.19 -13.88 -10.50
CA ASP A 146 5.51 -13.62 -9.92
C ASP A 146 5.40 -13.02 -8.52
N PHE A 147 4.43 -12.12 -8.31
CA PHE A 147 4.19 -11.49 -7.01
C PHE A 147 3.75 -12.52 -5.96
N THR A 148 2.76 -13.34 -6.26
CA THR A 148 2.28 -14.39 -5.33
C THR A 148 3.33 -15.46 -5.06
N GLY A 149 4.20 -15.76 -6.03
CA GLY A 149 5.34 -16.66 -5.84
C GLY A 149 6.39 -16.11 -4.88
N ARG A 150 6.58 -14.79 -4.83
CA ARG A 150 7.54 -14.13 -3.92
C ARG A 150 6.96 -13.80 -2.56
N MET A 151 5.67 -13.45 -2.50
CA MET A 151 4.96 -12.99 -1.31
C MET A 151 3.65 -13.79 -1.11
N PRO A 152 3.74 -15.09 -0.80
CA PRO A 152 2.58 -15.99 -0.81
C PRO A 152 1.53 -15.68 0.25
N HIS A 153 1.88 -14.95 1.30
CA HIS A 153 0.99 -14.59 2.40
C HIS A 153 0.50 -13.15 2.32
N VAL A 154 0.93 -12.38 1.31
CA VAL A 154 0.39 -11.03 1.06
C VAL A 154 -0.85 -11.13 0.17
N ARG A 155 -1.96 -10.59 0.67
CA ARG A 155 -3.24 -10.52 -0.05
C ARG A 155 -3.44 -9.13 -0.63
N LEU A 156 -3.80 -9.04 -1.91
CA LEU A 156 -4.18 -7.78 -2.54
C LEU A 156 -5.71 -7.67 -2.57
N ARG A 157 -6.24 -6.55 -2.08
CA ARG A 157 -7.65 -6.17 -2.25
C ARG A 157 -7.69 -4.96 -3.16
N ALA A 158 -8.12 -5.14 -4.40
CA ALA A 158 -8.23 -4.09 -5.40
C ALA A 158 -9.67 -3.62 -5.54
N MET A 159 -9.86 -2.32 -5.62
CA MET A 159 -11.14 -1.68 -5.94
C MET A 159 -10.98 -0.73 -7.13
N GLN A 160 -12.09 -0.40 -7.77
CA GLN A 160 -12.12 0.62 -8.82
C GLN A 160 -11.77 1.99 -8.22
N ALA A 161 -10.87 2.71 -8.89
CA ALA A 161 -10.55 4.08 -8.52
C ALA A 161 -11.70 5.03 -8.86
N ASP A 162 -11.92 6.00 -7.99
CA ASP A 162 -12.87 7.09 -8.16
C ASP A 162 -12.23 8.45 -7.82
N GLU A 163 -13.03 9.49 -7.71
CA GLU A 163 -12.58 10.85 -7.42
C GLU A 163 -12.03 11.02 -6.00
N HIS A 164 -12.40 10.15 -5.06
CA HIS A 164 -11.99 10.15 -3.66
C HIS A 164 -10.73 9.31 -3.40
N LEU A 165 -10.07 8.83 -4.46
CA LEU A 165 -8.90 7.95 -4.38
C LEU A 165 -7.84 8.40 -3.35
N PHE A 166 -7.51 9.70 -3.34
CA PHE A 166 -6.52 10.25 -2.43
C PHE A 166 -7.07 10.51 -1.02
N ASP A 167 -8.37 10.77 -0.89
CA ASP A 167 -9.02 10.89 0.42
C ASP A 167 -9.02 9.53 1.12
N TYR A 168 -9.40 8.45 0.42
CA TYR A 168 -9.31 7.08 0.94
C TYR A 168 -7.89 6.70 1.36
N LEU A 169 -6.87 7.15 0.63
CA LEU A 169 -5.47 6.92 1.00
C LEU A 169 -5.10 7.65 2.30
N ARG A 170 -5.57 8.90 2.47
CA ARG A 170 -5.33 9.74 3.66
C ARG A 170 -6.08 9.25 4.89
N GLU A 171 -7.30 8.75 4.70
CA GLU A 171 -8.17 8.20 5.75
C GLU A 171 -7.83 6.77 6.17
N ASP A 172 -6.71 6.21 5.69
CA ASP A 172 -6.30 4.83 5.95
C ASP A 172 -7.30 3.78 5.45
N LEU A 173 -8.03 4.06 4.40
CA LEU A 173 -8.90 3.12 3.71
C LEU A 173 -8.16 2.35 2.63
N LEU A 174 -7.08 2.94 2.09
CA LEU A 174 -6.17 2.36 1.11
C LEU A 174 -4.73 2.44 1.60
N ASP A 175 -3.93 1.48 1.17
CA ASP A 175 -2.49 1.40 1.44
C ASP A 175 -1.70 1.89 0.22
N LEU A 176 -2.14 1.53 -0.99
CA LEU A 176 -1.50 1.85 -2.26
C LEU A 176 -2.54 2.32 -3.29
N VAL A 177 -2.14 3.21 -4.18
CA VAL A 177 -2.97 3.66 -5.30
C VAL A 177 -2.16 3.68 -6.59
N PHE A 178 -2.80 3.29 -7.71
CA PHE A 178 -2.21 3.40 -9.04
C PHE A 178 -2.95 4.49 -9.81
N PHE A 179 -2.22 5.49 -10.29
CA PHE A 179 -2.80 6.68 -10.89
C PHE A 179 -1.88 7.32 -11.93
N ALA A 180 -2.42 8.29 -12.69
CA ALA A 180 -1.67 9.01 -13.73
C ALA A 180 -1.72 10.54 -13.55
N ARG A 181 -2.24 11.03 -12.43
CA ARG A 181 -2.40 12.46 -12.13
C ARG A 181 -1.08 13.07 -11.68
N GLN A 182 -0.86 14.34 -12.02
CA GLN A 182 0.18 15.20 -11.44
C GLN A 182 -0.40 16.10 -10.34
N GLY A 183 0.47 16.69 -9.50
CA GLY A 183 0.04 17.60 -8.43
C GLY A 183 -0.55 16.86 -7.23
N LEU A 184 0.28 16.14 -6.51
CA LEU A 184 -0.11 15.37 -5.34
C LEU A 184 -0.21 16.25 -4.09
N HIS A 185 -0.97 15.78 -3.11
CA HIS A 185 -0.96 16.36 -1.78
C HIS A 185 0.41 16.13 -1.11
N PRO A 186 0.91 17.06 -0.26
CA PRO A 186 2.24 16.94 0.36
C PRO A 186 2.48 15.67 1.18
N ASP A 187 1.43 15.05 1.71
CA ASP A 187 1.47 13.81 2.50
C ASP A 187 1.40 12.52 1.65
N VAL A 188 1.39 12.65 0.31
CA VAL A 188 1.34 11.51 -0.62
C VAL A 188 2.65 11.39 -1.37
N HIS A 189 3.35 10.29 -1.14
CA HIS A 189 4.51 9.89 -1.92
C HIS A 189 4.11 9.16 -3.19
N SER A 190 4.95 9.23 -4.22
CA SER A 190 4.75 8.43 -5.42
C SER A 190 6.04 8.14 -6.16
N VAL A 191 6.01 7.05 -6.93
CA VAL A 191 7.08 6.67 -7.86
C VAL A 191 6.45 6.33 -9.22
N ALA A 192 7.12 6.71 -10.31
CA ALA A 192 6.71 6.32 -11.65
C ALA A 192 6.96 4.81 -11.86
N LEU A 193 5.99 4.11 -12.43
CA LEU A 193 6.05 2.67 -12.70
C LEU A 193 6.39 2.39 -14.17
N LEU A 194 5.67 3.03 -15.09
CA LEU A 194 5.85 2.90 -16.51
C LEU A 194 5.36 4.17 -17.23
N THR A 195 5.94 4.43 -18.40
CA THR A 195 5.47 5.47 -19.33
C THR A 195 5.16 4.82 -20.67
N THR A 196 3.99 5.11 -21.23
CA THR A 196 3.53 4.54 -22.49
C THR A 196 2.87 5.62 -23.37
N PRO A 197 3.11 5.64 -24.68
CA PRO A 197 2.38 6.53 -25.59
C PRO A 197 0.92 6.10 -25.68
N TYR A 198 0.06 7.01 -26.13
CA TYR A 198 -1.29 6.69 -26.57
C TYR A 198 -1.30 6.23 -28.02
N VAL A 199 -2.28 5.42 -28.37
CA VAL A 199 -2.55 4.91 -29.71
C VAL A 199 -4.04 5.02 -30.02
N CYS A 200 -4.37 5.05 -31.29
CA CYS A 200 -5.74 4.97 -31.77
C CYS A 200 -6.11 3.50 -31.99
N LEU A 201 -7.16 3.04 -31.33
CA LEU A 201 -7.71 1.69 -31.50
C LEU A 201 -8.95 1.78 -32.37
N VAL A 202 -9.05 0.92 -33.39
CA VAL A 202 -10.15 0.86 -34.35
C VAL A 202 -10.46 -0.60 -34.72
N ARG A 203 -11.60 -0.87 -35.36
CA ARG A 203 -11.86 -2.20 -35.95
C ARG A 203 -10.86 -2.52 -37.05
N ARG A 204 -10.69 -3.79 -37.35
CA ARG A 204 -9.91 -4.21 -38.52
C ARG A 204 -10.58 -3.73 -39.82
N GLY A 205 -9.78 -3.20 -40.74
CA GLY A 205 -10.27 -2.63 -42.01
C GLY A 205 -11.00 -1.28 -41.85
N HIS A 206 -10.75 -0.57 -40.76
CA HIS A 206 -11.24 0.80 -40.59
C HIS A 206 -10.54 1.76 -41.58
N PRO A 207 -11.24 2.77 -42.13
CA PRO A 207 -10.63 3.72 -43.10
C PRO A 207 -9.39 4.45 -42.58
N LEU A 208 -9.27 4.69 -41.28
CA LEU A 208 -8.05 5.24 -40.67
C LEU A 208 -6.81 4.33 -40.87
N SER A 209 -7.00 3.02 -41.06
CA SER A 209 -5.87 2.11 -41.30
C SER A 209 -5.22 2.37 -42.69
N GLU A 210 -6.03 2.66 -43.70
CA GLU A 210 -5.53 3.03 -45.02
C GLU A 210 -4.84 4.38 -44.99
N ARG A 211 -5.41 5.36 -44.29
CA ARG A 211 -4.79 6.66 -44.07
C ARG A 211 -3.43 6.53 -43.34
N ALA A 212 -3.34 5.73 -42.29
CA ALA A 212 -2.11 5.52 -41.55
C ALA A 212 -1.05 4.79 -42.38
N ALA A 213 -1.45 3.85 -43.23
CA ALA A 213 -0.54 3.15 -44.15
C ALA A 213 0.02 4.07 -45.24
N ALA A 214 -0.78 5.03 -45.73
CA ALA A 214 -0.40 5.95 -46.81
C ALA A 214 0.45 7.12 -46.33
N LEU A 215 0.12 7.70 -45.17
CA LEU A 215 0.68 8.99 -44.72
C LEU A 215 1.40 8.92 -43.36
N GLY A 216 1.48 7.75 -42.73
CA GLY A 216 2.15 7.57 -41.45
C GLY A 216 1.25 7.83 -40.23
N PRO A 217 1.82 8.15 -39.08
CA PRO A 217 1.07 8.32 -37.81
C PRO A 217 -0.09 9.29 -37.95
N LEU A 218 -1.19 9.00 -37.23
CA LEU A 218 -2.41 9.81 -37.30
C LEU A 218 -2.23 11.13 -36.57
N GLU A 219 -2.67 12.19 -37.22
CA GLU A 219 -2.86 13.48 -36.59
C GLU A 219 -4.25 13.60 -35.99
N ARG A 220 -4.44 14.55 -35.10
CA ARG A 220 -5.73 14.78 -34.45
C ARG A 220 -6.86 15.00 -35.45
N GLU A 221 -6.58 15.74 -36.51
CA GLU A 221 -7.52 16.11 -37.56
C GLU A 221 -8.07 14.89 -38.32
N ASP A 222 -7.28 13.83 -38.43
CA ASP A 222 -7.70 12.58 -39.08
C ASP A 222 -8.85 11.88 -38.32
N LEU A 223 -8.88 12.08 -37.00
CA LEU A 223 -9.87 11.45 -36.11
C LEU A 223 -11.24 12.16 -36.14
N GLU A 224 -11.28 13.43 -36.50
CA GLU A 224 -12.50 14.26 -36.42
C GLU A 224 -13.62 13.80 -37.39
N ALA A 225 -13.30 12.97 -38.40
CA ALA A 225 -14.28 12.43 -39.33
C ALA A 225 -15.11 11.28 -38.75
N PHE A 226 -14.64 10.66 -37.65
CA PHE A 226 -15.21 9.42 -37.10
C PHE A 226 -15.81 9.63 -35.72
N PRO A 227 -16.79 8.81 -35.30
CA PRO A 227 -17.31 8.85 -33.96
C PRO A 227 -16.30 8.24 -32.96
N GLN A 228 -16.30 8.77 -31.74
CA GLN A 228 -15.38 8.37 -30.68
C GLN A 228 -16.06 7.61 -29.57
N VAL A 229 -15.44 6.50 -29.15
CA VAL A 229 -15.63 5.92 -27.82
C VAL A 229 -14.65 6.64 -26.88
N LEU A 230 -15.19 7.61 -26.12
CA LEU A 230 -14.42 8.41 -25.18
C LEU A 230 -14.20 7.63 -23.88
N ILE A 231 -12.96 7.35 -23.58
CA ILE A 231 -12.61 6.73 -22.31
C ILE A 231 -12.32 7.84 -21.31
N ASN A 232 -13.20 7.97 -20.34
CA ASN A 232 -13.09 8.96 -19.28
C ASN A 232 -13.26 8.28 -17.92
N ALA A 233 -12.21 8.28 -17.12
CA ALA A 233 -12.21 7.75 -15.77
C ALA A 233 -13.24 8.42 -14.83
N GLN A 234 -13.74 9.59 -15.18
CA GLN A 234 -14.74 10.35 -14.45
C GLN A 234 -15.83 10.86 -15.42
N PRO A 235 -16.73 9.98 -15.90
CA PRO A 235 -17.72 10.34 -16.93
C PRO A 235 -18.62 11.49 -16.53
N ASP A 236 -18.95 11.65 -15.25
CA ASP A 236 -19.81 12.73 -14.75
C ASP A 236 -19.12 14.11 -14.73
N ARG A 237 -17.79 14.12 -14.87
CA ARG A 237 -16.98 15.35 -14.98
C ARG A 237 -16.41 15.52 -16.39
N TYR A 238 -17.25 15.31 -17.39
CA TYR A 238 -16.89 15.64 -18.77
C TYR A 238 -16.41 17.08 -18.83
N ARG A 239 -15.10 17.27 -18.96
CA ARG A 239 -14.52 18.59 -19.11
C ARG A 239 -14.70 19.07 -20.54
N ALA A 240 -15.18 20.31 -20.67
CA ALA A 240 -15.31 21.01 -21.92
C ALA A 240 -14.04 20.87 -22.80
N PRO A 241 -14.18 20.91 -24.13
CA PRO A 241 -13.10 20.69 -25.11
C PRO A 241 -11.83 21.53 -24.92
N ASN A 242 -11.92 22.64 -24.17
CA ASN A 242 -10.88 23.66 -24.03
C ASN A 242 -9.98 23.50 -22.79
N SER A 243 -10.04 22.38 -22.06
CA SER A 243 -9.12 22.17 -20.93
C SER A 243 -7.69 21.93 -21.44
N PRO A 244 -6.66 22.63 -20.89
CA PRO A 244 -5.27 22.40 -21.27
C PRO A 244 -4.88 20.93 -21.17
N GLY A 245 -4.27 20.36 -22.20
CA GLY A 245 -3.87 18.95 -22.28
C GLY A 245 -4.93 17.99 -22.78
N ASN A 246 -6.17 18.42 -23.00
CA ASN A 246 -7.29 17.55 -23.38
C ASN A 246 -7.56 17.46 -24.89
N GLY A 247 -6.77 18.18 -25.70
CA GLY A 247 -7.02 18.31 -27.13
C GLY A 247 -6.99 17.01 -27.94
N TRP A 248 -6.25 15.99 -27.47
CA TRP A 248 -6.18 14.68 -28.12
C TRP A 248 -7.32 13.73 -27.71
N PHE A 249 -7.85 13.89 -26.51
CA PHE A 249 -8.82 12.93 -25.97
C PHE A 249 -10.27 13.30 -26.26
N ASN A 250 -10.56 14.59 -26.49
CA ASN A 250 -11.91 15.04 -26.78
C ASN A 250 -12.00 15.53 -28.23
N PRO A 251 -13.01 15.11 -29.01
CA PRO A 251 -13.24 15.62 -30.34
C PRO A 251 -13.58 17.11 -30.27
N LYS A 252 -13.29 17.85 -31.34
CA LYS A 252 -13.69 19.28 -31.47
C LYS A 252 -15.21 19.43 -31.46
N ASN A 253 -15.91 18.47 -32.08
CA ASN A 253 -17.37 18.40 -32.07
C ASN A 253 -17.84 17.34 -31.05
N PRO A 254 -18.49 17.75 -29.93
CA PRO A 254 -19.02 16.82 -28.93
C PRO A 254 -20.04 15.80 -29.48
N ASP A 255 -20.76 16.15 -30.55
CA ASP A 255 -21.74 15.24 -31.19
C ASP A 255 -21.08 14.00 -31.83
N ARG A 256 -19.76 14.00 -31.95
CA ARG A 256 -18.98 12.85 -32.39
C ARG A 256 -18.69 11.84 -31.28
N ILE A 257 -19.04 12.10 -30.05
CA ILE A 257 -18.90 11.14 -28.95
C ILE A 257 -20.08 10.16 -29.00
N ALA A 258 -19.77 8.93 -29.44
CA ALA A 258 -20.78 7.87 -29.51
C ALA A 258 -21.02 7.21 -28.15
N LEU A 259 -19.99 7.13 -27.30
CA LEU A 259 -20.03 6.50 -25.97
C LEU A 259 -19.01 7.17 -25.05
N VAL A 260 -19.39 7.39 -23.80
CA VAL A 260 -18.46 7.71 -22.70
C VAL A 260 -18.41 6.54 -21.74
N THR A 261 -17.21 6.05 -21.40
CA THR A 261 -17.05 4.88 -20.52
C THR A 261 -15.81 5.02 -19.66
N PRO A 262 -15.81 4.55 -18.40
CA PRO A 262 -14.60 4.48 -17.57
C PRO A 262 -13.73 3.23 -17.83
N PHE A 263 -14.17 2.30 -18.70
CA PHE A 263 -13.56 0.98 -18.89
C PHE A 263 -12.60 0.99 -20.09
N PHE A 264 -11.32 0.99 -19.83
CA PHE A 264 -10.28 1.01 -20.86
C PHE A 264 -10.20 -0.30 -21.64
N LEU A 265 -10.28 -1.44 -20.95
CA LEU A 265 -10.13 -2.75 -21.58
C LEU A 265 -11.39 -3.14 -22.37
N ALA A 266 -12.58 -2.89 -21.81
CA ALA A 266 -13.83 -3.24 -22.45
C ALA A 266 -14.19 -2.33 -23.63
N ALA A 267 -13.62 -1.13 -23.71
CA ALA A 267 -13.88 -0.20 -24.81
C ALA A 267 -13.54 -0.79 -26.19
N SER A 268 -12.54 -1.68 -26.27
CA SER A 268 -12.18 -2.37 -27.52
C SER A 268 -13.33 -3.17 -28.13
N LEU A 269 -14.19 -3.76 -27.29
CA LEU A 269 -15.36 -4.54 -27.75
C LEU A 269 -16.38 -3.68 -28.49
N CYS A 270 -16.49 -2.39 -28.14
CA CYS A 270 -17.39 -1.45 -28.82
C CYS A 270 -16.93 -1.06 -30.22
N LEU A 271 -15.67 -1.33 -30.55
CA LEU A 271 -15.06 -0.93 -31.83
C LEU A 271 -15.21 -1.99 -32.91
N GLU A 272 -15.33 -3.25 -32.55
CA GLU A 272 -15.19 -4.41 -33.47
C GLU A 272 -16.10 -4.36 -34.71
N GLU A 273 -17.30 -3.82 -34.58
CA GLU A 273 -18.31 -3.76 -35.63
C GLU A 273 -18.76 -2.34 -35.96
N THR A 274 -17.98 -1.33 -35.56
CA THR A 274 -18.34 0.09 -35.76
C THR A 274 -17.19 0.87 -36.39
N ASP A 275 -17.46 2.02 -36.98
CA ASP A 275 -16.46 2.98 -37.41
C ASP A 275 -16.08 3.96 -36.30
N CYS A 276 -16.25 3.55 -35.06
CA CYS A 276 -15.77 4.31 -33.92
C CYS A 276 -14.26 4.08 -33.72
N TYR A 277 -13.61 5.07 -33.13
CA TYR A 277 -12.25 4.93 -32.61
C TYR A 277 -12.20 5.15 -31.12
N ALA A 278 -11.16 4.65 -30.46
CA ALA A 278 -10.81 5.00 -29.08
C ALA A 278 -9.32 5.33 -28.98
N ILE A 279 -8.97 6.28 -28.09
CA ILE A 279 -7.58 6.59 -27.75
C ILE A 279 -7.26 5.92 -26.43
N VAL A 280 -6.33 4.98 -26.45
CA VAL A 280 -5.93 4.17 -25.29
C VAL A 280 -4.41 4.17 -25.13
N PRO A 281 -3.88 3.94 -23.92
CA PRO A 281 -2.45 3.72 -23.74
C PRO A 281 -1.99 2.48 -24.55
N LYS A 282 -0.86 2.58 -25.24
CA LYS A 282 -0.31 1.49 -26.06
C LYS A 282 -0.16 0.19 -25.27
N ALA A 283 0.42 0.27 -24.07
CA ALA A 283 0.58 -0.91 -23.22
C ALA A 283 -0.76 -1.56 -22.83
N THR A 284 -1.85 -0.80 -22.69
CA THR A 284 -3.20 -1.33 -22.48
C THR A 284 -3.73 -1.99 -23.73
N ALA A 285 -3.55 -1.35 -24.89
CA ALA A 285 -3.95 -1.92 -26.18
C ALA A 285 -3.27 -3.26 -26.45
N GLU A 286 -1.97 -3.38 -26.20
CA GLU A 286 -1.20 -4.61 -26.37
C GLU A 286 -1.70 -5.79 -25.51
N LEU A 287 -2.32 -5.51 -24.34
CA LEU A 287 -2.92 -6.53 -23.49
C LEU A 287 -4.33 -6.93 -23.92
N ALA A 288 -5.11 -5.97 -24.43
CA ALA A 288 -6.54 -6.14 -24.71
C ALA A 288 -6.85 -6.42 -26.20
N LEU A 289 -5.86 -6.23 -27.09
CA LEU A 289 -6.04 -6.31 -28.54
C LEU A 289 -6.31 -7.77 -28.99
N ASP A 290 -7.41 -8.02 -29.67
CA ASP A 290 -7.51 -9.16 -30.60
C ASP A 290 -7.14 -8.67 -32.01
N PRO A 291 -5.94 -9.00 -32.52
CA PRO A 291 -5.47 -8.49 -33.82
C PRO A 291 -6.31 -9.02 -35.02
N ARG A 292 -7.20 -9.98 -34.79
CA ARG A 292 -8.16 -10.45 -35.82
C ARG A 292 -9.34 -9.51 -35.96
N ARG A 293 -9.71 -8.76 -34.93
CA ARG A 293 -10.89 -7.90 -34.89
C ARG A 293 -10.58 -6.41 -34.86
N THR A 294 -9.51 -6.03 -34.18
CA THR A 294 -9.12 -4.64 -33.99
C THR A 294 -7.70 -4.37 -34.52
N ALA A 295 -7.40 -3.11 -34.77
CA ALA A 295 -6.13 -2.62 -35.21
C ALA A 295 -5.66 -1.45 -34.34
N MET A 296 -4.37 -1.40 -34.05
CA MET A 296 -3.72 -0.34 -33.29
C MET A 296 -2.94 0.56 -34.25
N LEU A 297 -3.30 1.84 -34.31
CA LEU A 297 -2.69 2.83 -35.19
C LEU A 297 -1.88 3.83 -34.33
N GLN A 298 -0.71 4.20 -34.83
CA GLN A 298 0.14 5.17 -34.14
C GLN A 298 -0.43 6.58 -34.25
N LEU A 299 -0.36 7.33 -33.17
CA LEU A 299 -0.60 8.77 -33.14
C LEU A 299 0.71 9.52 -33.35
N SER A 300 0.65 10.75 -33.84
CA SER A 300 1.85 11.59 -34.03
C SER A 300 2.54 11.87 -32.68
N ASP A 301 3.79 12.31 -32.74
CA ASP A 301 4.62 12.63 -31.57
C ASP A 301 4.06 13.79 -30.72
N ALA A 302 3.12 14.56 -31.27
CA ALA A 302 2.38 15.58 -30.54
C ALA A 302 1.37 15.01 -29.52
N ALA A 303 1.02 13.70 -29.64
CA ALA A 303 0.15 13.04 -28.71
C ALA A 303 0.83 12.87 -27.31
N PRO A 304 0.09 13.09 -26.22
CA PRO A 304 0.65 12.94 -24.88
C PRO A 304 1.06 11.50 -24.57
N LYS A 305 1.85 11.33 -23.51
CA LYS A 305 2.20 10.03 -22.96
C LYS A 305 1.53 9.85 -21.59
N LEU A 306 1.17 8.64 -21.28
CA LEU A 306 0.66 8.25 -19.96
C LEU A 306 1.84 7.79 -19.08
N THR A 307 1.99 8.38 -17.90
CA THR A 307 2.87 7.83 -16.86
C THR A 307 2.01 7.31 -15.73
N VAL A 308 2.03 6.00 -15.52
CA VAL A 308 1.38 5.34 -14.38
C VAL A 308 2.32 5.43 -13.19
N ARG A 309 1.78 5.83 -12.04
CA ARG A 309 2.51 6.00 -10.79
C ARG A 309 1.90 5.11 -9.70
N LEU A 310 2.74 4.63 -8.79
CA LEU A 310 2.35 4.04 -7.52
C LEU A 310 2.40 5.12 -6.45
N GLY A 311 1.34 5.29 -5.68
CA GLY A 311 1.26 6.24 -4.58
C GLY A 311 0.94 5.59 -3.25
N TRP A 312 1.41 6.23 -2.17
CA TRP A 312 1.16 5.82 -0.78
C TRP A 312 1.21 7.04 0.15
N HIS A 313 0.60 6.91 1.32
CA HIS A 313 0.59 7.99 2.31
C HIS A 313 1.88 8.00 3.15
N GLU A 314 2.27 9.18 3.67
CA GLU A 314 3.43 9.38 4.57
C GLU A 314 3.44 8.40 5.76
N ARG A 315 2.28 8.10 6.39
CA ARG A 315 2.21 7.18 7.54
C ARG A 315 2.77 5.78 7.27
N THR A 316 2.77 5.32 6.01
CA THR A 316 3.33 4.02 5.61
C THR A 316 4.68 4.14 4.90
N HIS A 317 5.21 5.37 4.80
CA HIS A 317 6.46 5.62 4.07
C HIS A 317 7.64 4.89 4.71
N ALA A 318 7.78 4.97 6.03
CA ALA A 318 8.83 4.34 6.81
C ALA A 318 8.50 2.92 7.27
N ASP A 319 7.23 2.42 7.10
CA ASP A 319 6.84 1.07 7.52
C ASP A 319 7.60 0.00 6.70
N PRO A 320 8.43 -0.87 7.34
CA PRO A 320 9.29 -1.82 6.64
C PRO A 320 8.51 -2.80 5.76
N GLY A 321 7.34 -3.28 6.23
CA GLY A 321 6.47 -4.18 5.46
C GLY A 321 5.93 -3.52 4.19
N SER A 322 5.48 -2.28 4.30
CA SER A 322 5.02 -1.48 3.15
C SER A 322 6.16 -1.17 2.17
N GLN A 323 7.36 -0.87 2.68
CA GLN A 323 8.55 -0.67 1.84
C GLN A 323 8.89 -1.92 1.05
N LEU A 324 8.90 -3.08 1.71
CA LEU A 324 9.18 -4.36 1.07
C LEU A 324 8.17 -4.69 -0.04
N ILE A 325 6.87 -4.51 0.23
CA ILE A 325 5.81 -4.73 -0.76
C ILE A 325 5.98 -3.78 -1.96
N ARG A 326 6.20 -2.49 -1.72
CA ARG A 326 6.44 -1.51 -2.80
C ARG A 326 7.67 -1.86 -3.63
N ALA A 327 8.76 -2.27 -2.99
CA ALA A 327 9.98 -2.68 -3.68
C ALA A 327 9.76 -3.91 -4.57
N GLN A 328 9.01 -4.92 -4.10
CA GLN A 328 8.67 -6.09 -4.91
C GLN A 328 7.77 -5.74 -6.10
N LEU A 329 6.74 -4.92 -5.90
CA LEU A 329 5.87 -4.45 -6.97
C LEU A 329 6.68 -3.68 -8.04
N LEU A 330 7.48 -2.72 -7.60
CA LEU A 330 8.32 -1.90 -8.49
C LEU A 330 9.31 -2.77 -9.30
N ALA A 331 10.02 -3.68 -8.65
CA ALA A 331 10.98 -4.55 -9.30
C ALA A 331 10.32 -5.46 -10.36
N LEU A 332 9.13 -6.01 -10.08
CA LEU A 332 8.40 -6.86 -11.02
C LEU A 332 7.87 -6.07 -12.22
N ILE A 333 7.32 -4.86 -11.98
CA ILE A 333 6.82 -3.99 -13.05
C ILE A 333 7.99 -3.53 -13.94
N GLN A 334 9.12 -3.12 -13.35
CA GLN A 334 10.31 -2.73 -14.12
C GLN A 334 10.91 -3.90 -14.92
N LYS A 335 10.87 -5.11 -14.39
CA LYS A 335 11.27 -6.32 -15.12
C LYS A 335 10.39 -6.55 -16.34
N ARG A 336 9.11 -6.26 -16.27
CA ARG A 336 8.14 -6.49 -17.33
C ARG A 336 8.11 -5.39 -18.40
N PHE A 337 8.19 -4.14 -18.00
CA PHE A 337 7.97 -2.98 -18.88
C PHE A 337 9.21 -2.10 -19.08
N GLY A 338 10.31 -2.38 -18.39
CA GLY A 338 11.47 -1.50 -18.34
C GLY A 338 11.31 -0.37 -17.29
N ARG A 339 12.37 0.40 -17.10
CA ARG A 339 12.32 1.58 -16.26
C ARG A 339 11.62 2.73 -16.99
N PRO A 340 10.82 3.54 -16.30
CA PRO A 340 10.21 4.72 -16.90
C PRO A 340 11.32 5.69 -17.38
N ALA A 341 11.15 6.28 -18.55
CA ALA A 341 12.08 7.29 -19.05
C ALA A 341 11.90 8.58 -18.24
N GLY A 342 12.97 9.08 -17.62
CA GLY A 342 13.01 10.45 -17.05
C GLY A 342 12.93 10.56 -15.51
N GLU A 343 13.35 9.54 -14.74
CA GLU A 343 13.73 9.69 -13.31
C GLU A 343 15.21 9.43 -13.11
#